data_8a88a2b70e4c2ba5ba6727a87c95400e
#
_entry.id   8a88a2b70e4c2ba5ba6727a87c95400e
#
_cell.length_a   1.000
_cell.length_b   1.000
_cell.length_c   1.000
_cell.angle_alpha   90.00
_cell.angle_beta   90.00
_cell.angle_gamma   90.00
#
_symmetry.space_group_name_H-M   'P 1'
#
loop_
_entity.id
_entity.type
_entity.pdbx_description
1 polymer ?
#
loop_
_entity_poly.entity_id
_entity_poly.type
_entity_poly.pdbx_seq_one_letter_code
_entity_poly.pdbx_strand_id
1 'polypeptide(L)'
;MAYPVVSAPYGLKPINLIGGQVFAGSTRNLPIQYGYASNIFYGDLVNIVRGTIVKNTSTTDATAGGLVGVFLGCSYTNPTTKQKQFAQYWPSGTLAGDAQAIICDDPDTVFKVVVCSATTVIASASTAVIGQNFGLIQNAGSVNTGNSAVAALYSATLTTSTFALRAVGLVEETAIVTTATGSSSSTTITLTGSGLPSALVVGTDVAYLASNGQIIETGSFVSAAAAAGATTVTINAAIAVPGSVTAIPSASTIVFTQYPEVKVKLNFGTHSYYTATAV
;
A
#
# COMPACT_ATOMS: atom_id res chain seq x y z
N MET A 1 -6.89 -22.89 1.71
CA MET A 1 -6.13 -21.69 2.09
C MET A 1 -6.40 -20.63 1.04
N ALA A 2 -6.86 -19.47 1.42
CA ALA A 2 -7.02 -18.37 0.49
C ALA A 2 -5.62 -17.79 0.19
N TYR A 3 -5.18 -17.87 -1.05
CA TYR A 3 -3.99 -17.17 -1.50
C TYR A 3 -4.32 -15.68 -1.61
N PRO A 4 -3.36 -14.75 -1.39
CA PRO A 4 -3.63 -13.35 -1.64
C PRO A 4 -3.99 -13.18 -3.09
N VAL A 5 -5.05 -12.46 -3.30
CA VAL A 5 -5.58 -12.16 -4.64
C VAL A 5 -4.72 -11.10 -5.34
N VAL A 6 -3.67 -10.61 -4.69
CA VAL A 6 -2.84 -9.52 -5.20
C VAL A 6 -1.59 -10.07 -5.86
N SER A 7 -1.53 -9.97 -7.18
CA SER A 7 -0.38 -10.38 -8.00
C SER A 7 0.48 -9.20 -8.48
N ALA A 8 -0.04 -7.97 -8.42
CA ALA A 8 0.64 -6.75 -8.86
C ALA A 8 0.03 -5.51 -8.21
N PRO A 9 0.79 -4.40 -8.07
CA PRO A 9 0.25 -3.13 -7.61
C PRO A 9 -0.78 -2.57 -8.61
N TYR A 10 -1.77 -1.83 -8.08
CA TYR A 10 -2.91 -1.34 -8.85
C TYR A 10 -3.31 0.12 -8.50
N GLY A 11 -2.44 0.87 -7.81
CA GLY A 11 -2.71 2.22 -7.34
C GLY A 11 -3.54 2.27 -6.05
N LEU A 12 -4.06 3.43 -5.71
CA LEU A 12 -4.89 3.65 -4.54
C LEU A 12 -6.38 3.53 -4.92
N LYS A 13 -7.14 2.75 -4.14
CA LYS A 13 -8.58 2.59 -4.31
C LYS A 13 -9.31 3.10 -3.07
N PRO A 14 -10.24 4.06 -3.17
CA PRO A 14 -11.03 4.52 -2.03
C PRO A 14 -11.96 3.39 -1.57
N ILE A 15 -12.06 3.21 -0.25
CA ILE A 15 -12.89 2.15 0.36
C ILE A 15 -13.90 2.70 1.36
N ASN A 16 -13.49 3.56 2.27
CA ASN A 16 -14.37 4.17 3.28
C ASN A 16 -13.78 5.50 3.78
N LEU A 17 -14.43 6.13 4.74
CA LEU A 17 -13.88 7.23 5.51
C LEU A 17 -13.32 6.72 6.84
N ILE A 18 -12.39 7.46 7.45
CA ILE A 18 -11.72 7.04 8.68
C ILE A 18 -12.69 6.79 9.85
N GLY A 19 -13.83 7.44 9.85
CA GLY A 19 -14.89 7.22 10.83
C GLY A 19 -15.76 5.98 10.61
N GLY A 20 -15.40 5.10 9.66
CA GLY A 20 -16.15 3.89 9.32
C GLY A 20 -17.35 4.13 8.40
N GLN A 21 -17.59 5.35 7.96
CA GLN A 21 -18.62 5.65 6.98
C GLN A 21 -18.19 5.14 5.59
N VAL A 22 -19.15 4.65 4.81
CA VAL A 22 -18.87 4.22 3.43
C VAL A 22 -18.45 5.41 2.57
N PHE A 23 -17.50 5.18 1.67
CA PHE A 23 -17.17 6.12 0.61
C PHE A 23 -18.38 6.23 -0.35
N ALA A 24 -19.12 7.33 -0.27
CA ALA A 24 -20.33 7.57 -1.05
C ALA A 24 -20.06 8.27 -2.40
N GLY A 25 -18.80 8.24 -2.89
CA GLY A 25 -18.43 8.90 -4.15
C GLY A 25 -18.20 10.40 -3.98
N SER A 26 -17.71 10.85 -2.84
CA SER A 26 -17.26 12.24 -2.64
C SER A 26 -16.09 12.54 -3.57
N THR A 27 -16.39 13.11 -4.71
CA THR A 27 -15.42 13.43 -5.76
C THR A 27 -15.60 14.86 -6.22
N ARG A 28 -14.53 15.45 -6.70
CA ARG A 28 -14.51 16.79 -7.26
C ARG A 28 -13.90 16.79 -8.65
N ASN A 29 -14.42 17.67 -9.53
CA ASN A 29 -13.90 17.85 -10.87
C ASN A 29 -12.95 19.04 -10.89
N LEU A 30 -11.73 18.80 -11.36
CA LEU A 30 -10.70 19.84 -11.52
C LEU A 30 -10.11 19.76 -12.93
N PRO A 31 -9.73 20.91 -13.53
CA PRO A 31 -9.24 20.92 -14.90
C PRO A 31 -7.89 20.20 -15.04
N ILE A 32 -7.70 19.49 -16.15
CA ILE A 32 -6.40 18.97 -16.59
C ILE A 32 -5.79 19.96 -17.55
N GLN A 33 -4.48 20.20 -17.46
CA GLN A 33 -3.78 21.11 -18.36
C GLN A 33 -3.95 20.66 -19.82
N TYR A 34 -4.25 21.61 -20.71
CA TYR A 34 -4.32 21.38 -22.15
C TYR A 34 -3.02 20.76 -22.67
N GLY A 35 -3.13 19.62 -23.37
CA GLY A 35 -1.96 18.93 -23.90
C GLY A 35 -1.03 18.32 -22.86
N TYR A 36 -1.51 18.08 -21.61
CA TYR A 36 -0.67 17.48 -20.56
C TYR A 36 0.03 16.21 -21.03
N ALA A 37 1.36 16.19 -20.96
CA ALA A 37 2.22 15.23 -21.64
C ALA A 37 2.42 13.89 -20.91
N SER A 38 1.73 13.65 -19.79
CA SER A 38 1.84 12.39 -19.05
C SER A 38 0.48 11.71 -18.92
N ASN A 39 0.48 10.39 -18.96
CA ASN A 39 -0.72 9.62 -18.61
C ASN A 39 -1.02 9.76 -17.12
N ILE A 40 -2.29 9.90 -16.75
CA ILE A 40 -2.76 9.81 -15.37
C ILE A 40 -3.75 8.65 -15.33
N PHE A 41 -3.46 7.65 -14.50
CA PHE A 41 -4.25 6.42 -14.41
C PHE A 41 -5.14 6.42 -13.16
N TYR A 42 -6.21 5.65 -13.19
CA TYR A 42 -7.07 5.40 -12.03
C TYR A 42 -6.24 4.88 -10.85
N GLY A 43 -6.28 5.59 -9.74
CA GLY A 43 -5.48 5.26 -8.54
C GLY A 43 -4.13 5.96 -8.47
N ASP A 44 -3.78 6.83 -9.43
CA ASP A 44 -2.60 7.70 -9.32
C ASP A 44 -2.86 8.82 -8.31
N LEU A 45 -1.82 9.19 -7.58
CA LEU A 45 -1.80 10.39 -6.76
C LEU A 45 -1.58 11.62 -7.65
N VAL A 46 -2.28 12.70 -7.33
CA VAL A 46 -2.25 13.94 -8.12
C VAL A 46 -2.01 15.17 -7.25
N ASN A 47 -1.40 16.16 -7.87
CA ASN A 47 -1.13 17.49 -7.31
C ASN A 47 -1.90 18.55 -8.09
N ILE A 48 -2.10 19.72 -7.47
CA ILE A 48 -2.55 20.94 -8.17
C ILE A 48 -1.32 21.78 -8.49
N VAL A 49 -1.20 22.20 -9.74
CA VAL A 49 -0.19 23.15 -10.18
C VAL A 49 -0.87 24.23 -11.02
N ARG A 50 -0.81 25.47 -10.58
CA ARG A 50 -1.44 26.61 -11.27
C ARG A 50 -2.93 26.39 -11.59
N GLY A 51 -3.65 25.74 -10.66
CA GLY A 51 -5.07 25.44 -10.80
C GLY A 51 -5.42 24.23 -11.69
N THR A 52 -4.44 23.50 -12.20
CA THR A 52 -4.64 22.28 -13.01
C THR A 52 -4.07 21.05 -12.32
N ILE A 53 -4.67 19.89 -12.61
CA ILE A 53 -4.22 18.61 -12.09
C ILE A 53 -3.01 18.12 -12.87
N VAL A 54 -2.01 17.67 -12.13
CA VAL A 54 -0.83 16.97 -12.65
C VAL A 54 -0.58 15.68 -11.86
N LYS A 55 0.02 14.68 -12.50
CA LYS A 55 0.41 13.44 -11.83
C LYS A 55 1.51 13.73 -10.80
N ASN A 56 1.37 13.17 -9.60
CA ASN A 56 2.47 13.14 -8.64
C ASN A 56 3.52 12.13 -9.11
N THR A 57 4.77 12.55 -9.14
CA THR A 57 5.93 11.72 -9.54
C THR A 57 6.92 11.52 -8.40
N SER A 58 6.67 12.10 -7.22
CA SER A 58 7.52 11.93 -6.05
C SER A 58 7.42 10.51 -5.50
N THR A 59 8.51 9.99 -4.99
CA THR A 59 8.58 8.68 -4.33
C THR A 59 8.50 8.77 -2.82
N THR A 60 8.73 9.94 -2.25
CA THR A 60 8.75 10.15 -0.80
C THR A 60 7.54 10.94 -0.33
N ASP A 61 7.41 12.15 -0.80
CA ASP A 61 6.40 13.11 -0.36
C ASP A 61 5.65 13.71 -1.56
N ALA A 62 4.75 14.59 -1.26
CA ALA A 62 4.22 15.51 -2.23
C ALA A 62 5.33 16.48 -2.67
N THR A 63 5.52 16.63 -3.98
CA THR A 63 6.29 17.75 -4.54
C THR A 63 5.76 19.08 -4.00
N ALA A 64 6.51 20.16 -4.18
CA ALA A 64 6.28 21.48 -3.62
C ALA A 64 4.83 22.05 -3.68
N GLY A 65 3.93 21.42 -4.41
CA GLY A 65 2.51 21.75 -4.49
C GLY A 65 1.57 20.98 -3.56
N GLY A 66 2.06 19.98 -2.83
CA GLY A 66 1.24 19.09 -1.99
C GLY A 66 0.36 18.12 -2.78
N LEU A 67 0.03 17.00 -2.18
CA LEU A 67 -0.95 16.05 -2.72
C LEU A 67 -2.35 16.65 -2.57
N VAL A 68 -3.17 16.56 -3.61
CA VAL A 68 -4.56 16.97 -3.51
C VAL A 68 -5.51 15.79 -3.36
N GLY A 69 -5.17 14.66 -3.92
CA GLY A 69 -6.03 13.48 -3.86
C GLY A 69 -5.61 12.37 -4.80
N VAL A 70 -6.55 11.47 -5.06
CA VAL A 70 -6.40 10.31 -5.94
C VAL A 70 -7.27 10.48 -7.18
N PHE A 71 -6.69 10.24 -8.35
CA PHE A 71 -7.38 10.31 -9.63
C PHE A 71 -8.27 9.08 -9.84
N LEU A 72 -9.55 9.31 -10.13
CA LEU A 72 -10.56 8.26 -10.35
C LEU A 72 -11.07 8.20 -11.78
N GLY A 73 -10.60 9.08 -12.65
CA GLY A 73 -11.02 9.16 -14.04
C GLY A 73 -11.04 10.58 -14.57
N CYS A 74 -11.44 10.73 -15.81
CA CYS A 74 -11.59 12.04 -16.43
C CYS A 74 -12.72 12.07 -17.45
N SER A 75 -13.12 13.30 -17.79
CA SER A 75 -14.01 13.55 -18.92
C SER A 75 -13.41 14.62 -19.82
N TYR A 76 -13.50 14.44 -21.12
CA TYR A 76 -13.01 15.38 -22.12
C TYR A 76 -13.72 15.19 -23.47
N THR A 77 -13.69 16.21 -24.31
CA THR A 77 -14.13 16.07 -25.70
C THR A 77 -12.95 15.58 -26.55
N ASN A 78 -13.11 14.40 -27.14
CA ASN A 78 -12.09 13.82 -28.01
C ASN A 78 -11.78 14.76 -29.17
N PRO A 79 -10.53 15.20 -29.37
CA PRO A 79 -10.19 16.18 -30.39
C PRO A 79 -10.40 15.67 -31.84
N THR A 80 -10.43 14.35 -32.04
CA THR A 80 -10.61 13.72 -33.34
C THR A 80 -12.09 13.50 -33.65
N THR A 81 -12.81 12.81 -32.74
CA THR A 81 -14.20 12.41 -32.95
C THR A 81 -15.22 13.50 -32.58
N LYS A 82 -14.79 14.53 -31.82
CA LYS A 82 -15.63 15.61 -31.26
C LYS A 82 -16.72 15.13 -30.31
N GLN A 83 -16.59 13.91 -29.80
CA GLN A 83 -17.52 13.34 -28.84
C GLN A 83 -17.01 13.51 -27.41
N LYS A 84 -17.91 13.77 -26.46
CA LYS A 84 -17.59 13.76 -25.03
C LYS A 84 -17.32 12.34 -24.59
N GLN A 85 -16.17 12.13 -23.94
CA GLN A 85 -15.73 10.84 -23.43
C GLN A 85 -15.55 10.90 -21.93
N PHE A 86 -15.87 9.80 -21.27
CA PHE A 86 -15.53 9.50 -19.89
C PHE A 86 -14.51 8.36 -19.92
N ALA A 87 -13.32 8.59 -19.36
CA ALA A 87 -12.23 7.65 -19.43
C ALA A 87 -11.68 7.36 -18.03
N GLN A 88 -11.23 6.13 -17.82
CA GLN A 88 -10.60 5.71 -16.57
C GLN A 88 -9.19 6.27 -16.43
N TYR A 89 -8.55 6.65 -17.52
CA TYR A 89 -7.22 7.29 -17.49
C TYR A 89 -7.17 8.47 -18.47
N TRP A 90 -6.28 9.40 -18.22
CA TRP A 90 -5.98 10.51 -19.11
C TRP A 90 -4.87 10.09 -20.08
N PRO A 91 -5.11 10.08 -21.39
CA PRO A 91 -4.06 9.84 -22.38
C PRO A 91 -3.13 11.04 -22.54
N SER A 92 -1.83 10.81 -22.48
CA SER A 92 -0.83 11.88 -22.61
C SER A 92 -0.97 12.66 -23.91
N GLY A 93 -0.75 13.97 -23.86
CA GLY A 93 -0.76 14.84 -25.02
C GLY A 93 -2.14 15.10 -25.63
N THR A 94 -3.23 14.69 -24.99
CA THR A 94 -4.59 14.94 -25.47
C THR A 94 -4.88 16.45 -25.53
N LEU A 95 -5.23 16.94 -26.71
CA LEU A 95 -5.51 18.37 -26.96
C LEU A 95 -6.99 18.67 -26.73
N ALA A 96 -7.44 18.59 -25.48
CA ALA A 96 -8.80 18.90 -25.06
C ALA A 96 -8.81 20.07 -24.05
N GLY A 97 -9.51 21.14 -24.39
CA GLY A 97 -9.59 22.33 -23.54
C GLY A 97 -10.65 22.24 -22.45
N ASP A 98 -11.55 21.25 -22.53
CA ASP A 98 -12.64 20.99 -21.57
C ASP A 98 -12.35 19.79 -20.64
N ALA A 99 -11.09 19.37 -20.57
CA ALA A 99 -10.68 18.21 -19.78
C ALA A 99 -10.88 18.44 -18.29
N GLN A 100 -11.57 17.50 -17.63
CA GLN A 100 -11.82 17.50 -16.20
C GLN A 100 -11.35 16.17 -15.61
N ALA A 101 -10.48 16.24 -14.60
CA ALA A 101 -10.15 15.10 -13.76
C ALA A 101 -11.22 14.93 -12.66
N ILE A 102 -11.64 13.71 -12.45
CA ILE A 102 -12.48 13.32 -11.32
C ILE A 102 -11.53 12.83 -10.23
N ILE A 103 -11.46 13.53 -9.12
CA ILE A 103 -10.53 13.22 -8.03
C ILE A 103 -11.27 12.99 -6.71
N CYS A 104 -10.74 12.09 -5.90
CA CYS A 104 -11.10 11.93 -4.50
C CYS A 104 -10.09 12.75 -3.69
N ASP A 105 -10.52 13.91 -3.22
CA ASP A 105 -9.70 14.88 -2.50
C ASP A 105 -10.13 15.11 -1.05
N ASP A 106 -11.04 14.26 -0.56
CA ASP A 106 -11.44 14.25 0.84
C ASP A 106 -10.29 13.69 1.70
N PRO A 107 -9.70 14.50 2.62
CA PRO A 107 -8.59 14.09 3.45
C PRO A 107 -8.93 12.96 4.45
N ASP A 108 -10.21 12.71 4.70
CA ASP A 108 -10.65 11.63 5.58
C ASP A 108 -10.90 10.31 4.85
N THR A 109 -10.76 10.30 3.54
CA THR A 109 -10.89 9.08 2.75
C THR A 109 -9.76 8.10 3.04
N VAL A 110 -10.14 6.86 3.28
CA VAL A 110 -9.25 5.72 3.43
C VAL A 110 -9.13 4.99 2.10
N PHE A 111 -7.91 4.73 1.70
CA PHE A 111 -7.59 4.03 0.47
C PHE A 111 -6.99 2.66 0.78
N LYS A 112 -7.24 1.70 -0.10
CA LYS A 112 -6.55 0.42 -0.14
C LYS A 112 -5.41 0.49 -1.15
N VAL A 113 -4.23 0.01 -0.76
CA VAL A 113 -3.03 0.00 -1.60
C VAL A 113 -2.16 -1.22 -1.33
N VAL A 114 -1.50 -1.71 -2.37
CA VAL A 114 -0.54 -2.82 -2.27
C VAL A 114 0.77 -2.34 -1.67
N VAL A 115 1.37 -3.16 -0.83
CA VAL A 115 2.70 -2.93 -0.23
C VAL A 115 3.75 -3.64 -1.06
N CYS A 116 4.79 -2.94 -1.48
CA CYS A 116 5.92 -3.50 -2.22
C CYS A 116 7.25 -3.12 -1.56
N SER A 117 8.21 -4.03 -1.57
CA SER A 117 9.58 -3.77 -1.12
C SER A 117 10.45 -3.10 -2.19
N ALA A 118 10.15 -3.35 -3.46
CA ALA A 118 10.78 -2.72 -4.60
C ALA A 118 9.84 -2.84 -5.82
N THR A 119 9.79 -1.83 -6.68
CA THR A 119 8.98 -1.80 -7.90
C THR A 119 7.65 -2.57 -7.81
N THR A 120 7.62 -3.80 -8.31
CA THR A 120 6.45 -4.69 -8.32
C THR A 120 6.59 -5.88 -7.37
N VAL A 121 7.66 -5.94 -6.56
CA VAL A 121 7.90 -7.04 -5.62
C VAL A 121 7.01 -6.84 -4.40
N ILE A 122 5.96 -7.63 -4.31
CA ILE A 122 5.00 -7.56 -3.22
C ILE A 122 5.68 -7.93 -1.91
N ALA A 123 5.47 -7.11 -0.90
CA ALA A 123 5.86 -7.34 0.48
C ALA A 123 4.61 -7.55 1.34
N SER A 124 4.81 -7.93 2.59
CA SER A 124 3.75 -7.99 3.59
C SER A 124 3.91 -6.84 4.58
N ALA A 125 2.81 -6.26 4.99
CA ALA A 125 2.76 -5.44 6.19
C ALA A 125 2.61 -6.33 7.43
N SER A 126 2.94 -5.79 8.59
CA SER A 126 2.63 -6.38 9.89
C SER A 126 1.77 -5.42 10.70
N THR A 127 1.24 -5.87 11.82
CA THR A 127 0.47 -5.02 12.75
C THR A 127 1.27 -3.81 13.24
N ALA A 128 2.60 -3.93 13.30
CA ALA A 128 3.52 -2.87 13.72
C ALA A 128 3.53 -1.64 12.77
N VAL A 129 3.03 -1.76 11.54
CA VAL A 129 2.99 -0.63 10.60
C VAL A 129 1.82 0.32 10.82
N ILE A 130 0.83 -0.07 11.63
CA ILE A 130 -0.35 0.78 11.91
C ILE A 130 0.12 2.06 12.62
N GLY A 131 -0.25 3.21 12.06
CA GLY A 131 0.22 4.53 12.51
C GLY A 131 1.55 4.98 11.90
N GLN A 132 2.25 4.12 11.16
CA GLN A 132 3.49 4.46 10.44
C GLN A 132 3.20 5.11 9.08
N ASN A 133 4.22 5.73 8.50
CA ASN A 133 4.12 6.40 7.21
C ASN A 133 4.79 5.58 6.11
N PHE A 134 4.17 5.55 4.93
CA PHE A 134 4.72 4.89 3.74
C PHE A 134 5.09 5.90 2.67
N GLY A 135 6.27 5.70 2.07
CA GLY A 135 6.61 6.32 0.79
C GLY A 135 5.85 5.67 -0.37
N LEU A 136 6.14 6.11 -1.56
CA LEU A 136 5.49 5.66 -2.78
C LEU A 136 6.47 4.97 -3.72
N ILE A 137 6.01 3.95 -4.39
CA ILE A 137 6.67 3.40 -5.59
C ILE A 137 5.87 3.85 -6.80
N GLN A 138 6.52 4.61 -7.68
CA GLN A 138 5.92 5.15 -8.90
C GLN A 138 6.17 4.19 -10.06
N ASN A 139 5.32 3.16 -10.19
CA ASN A 139 5.35 2.26 -11.32
C ASN A 139 4.51 2.82 -12.48
N ALA A 140 4.86 2.42 -13.70
CA ALA A 140 4.08 2.76 -14.88
C ALA A 140 2.71 2.05 -14.84
N GLY A 141 1.63 2.80 -14.99
CA GLY A 141 0.29 2.24 -15.13
C GLY A 141 0.07 1.58 -16.50
N SER A 142 -1.05 0.93 -16.67
CA SER A 142 -1.40 0.20 -17.88
C SER A 142 -2.45 0.94 -18.71
N VAL A 143 -2.13 1.29 -19.93
CA VAL A 143 -3.10 1.87 -20.89
C VAL A 143 -4.22 0.90 -21.27
N ASN A 144 -3.96 -0.41 -21.19
CA ASN A 144 -4.94 -1.42 -21.54
C ASN A 144 -6.04 -1.56 -20.46
N THR A 145 -5.68 -1.39 -19.20
CA THR A 145 -6.62 -1.50 -18.08
C THR A 145 -7.06 -0.15 -17.53
N GLY A 146 -6.34 0.93 -17.85
CA GLY A 146 -6.55 2.26 -17.28
C GLY A 146 -6.15 2.37 -15.80
N ASN A 147 -5.59 1.32 -15.22
CA ASN A 147 -5.20 1.30 -13.79
C ASN A 147 -3.76 1.80 -13.60
N SER A 148 -3.56 2.50 -12.51
CA SER A 148 -2.25 2.81 -11.95
C SER A 148 -1.52 1.54 -11.49
N ALA A 149 -0.21 1.65 -11.29
CA ALA A 149 0.59 0.64 -10.62
C ALA A 149 1.41 1.24 -9.46
N VAL A 150 0.96 2.36 -8.91
CA VAL A 150 1.52 2.95 -7.70
C VAL A 150 1.33 1.98 -6.53
N ALA A 151 2.34 1.87 -5.68
CA ALA A 151 2.33 1.03 -4.48
C ALA A 151 2.85 1.80 -3.27
N ALA A 152 2.52 1.32 -2.07
CA ALA A 152 3.15 1.76 -0.84
C ALA A 152 4.53 1.09 -0.70
N LEU A 153 5.57 1.90 -0.46
CA LEU A 153 6.93 1.39 -0.30
C LEU A 153 7.13 0.83 1.11
N TYR A 154 7.32 -0.47 1.23
CA TYR A 154 7.79 -1.09 2.46
C TYR A 154 9.27 -0.77 2.68
N SER A 155 9.58 -0.07 3.75
CA SER A 155 10.93 0.31 4.14
C SER A 155 11.16 -0.01 5.61
N ALA A 156 12.41 -0.24 5.99
CA ALA A 156 12.79 -0.40 7.40
C ALA A 156 12.58 0.87 8.24
N THR A 157 12.42 2.03 7.60
CA THR A 157 12.19 3.33 8.24
C THR A 157 10.86 3.92 7.78
N LEU A 158 9.80 3.64 8.53
CA LEU A 158 8.43 4.11 8.26
C LEU A 158 8.03 5.34 9.11
N THR A 159 9.01 6.04 9.69
CA THR A 159 8.77 7.16 10.62
C THR A 159 8.90 8.54 9.97
N THR A 160 9.28 8.62 8.71
CA THR A 160 9.53 9.89 8.02
C THR A 160 8.24 10.66 7.82
N SER A 161 8.17 11.86 8.40
CA SER A 161 6.96 12.71 8.39
C SER A 161 6.58 13.24 7.00
N THR A 162 7.53 13.26 6.06
CA THR A 162 7.33 13.70 4.68
C THR A 162 6.75 12.62 3.76
N PHE A 163 6.59 11.39 4.24
CA PHE A 163 5.98 10.34 3.44
C PHE A 163 4.50 10.61 3.17
N ALA A 164 4.07 10.28 1.96
CA ALA A 164 2.76 10.65 1.43
C ALA A 164 1.59 9.93 2.10
N LEU A 165 1.78 8.72 2.57
CA LEU A 165 0.73 7.84 3.08
C LEU A 165 0.93 7.53 4.56
N ARG A 166 -0.16 7.42 5.31
CA ARG A 166 -0.17 6.90 6.68
C ARG A 166 -1.03 5.66 6.76
N ALA A 167 -0.49 4.57 7.30
CA ALA A 167 -1.26 3.35 7.55
C ALA A 167 -2.25 3.56 8.69
N VAL A 168 -3.50 3.19 8.45
CA VAL A 168 -4.59 3.24 9.43
C VAL A 168 -5.14 1.85 9.76
N GLY A 169 -4.75 0.82 9.00
CA GLY A 169 -5.14 -0.56 9.25
C GLY A 169 -4.63 -1.51 8.17
N LEU A 170 -4.84 -2.78 8.41
CA LEU A 170 -4.53 -3.85 7.46
C LEU A 170 -5.79 -4.28 6.71
N VAL A 171 -5.62 -4.88 5.53
CA VAL A 171 -6.72 -5.50 4.77
C VAL A 171 -6.72 -6.98 5.08
N GLU A 172 -7.53 -7.39 6.05
CA GLU A 172 -7.55 -8.75 6.56
C GLU A 172 -8.08 -9.77 5.55
N GLU A 173 -8.95 -9.35 4.64
CA GLU A 173 -9.54 -10.20 3.61
C GLU A 173 -8.51 -10.77 2.62
N THR A 174 -7.35 -10.14 2.53
CA THR A 174 -6.26 -10.56 1.64
C THR A 174 -5.09 -11.20 2.38
N ALA A 175 -5.19 -11.40 3.70
CA ALA A 175 -4.15 -12.02 4.49
C ALA A 175 -3.97 -13.51 4.13
N ILE A 176 -2.71 -13.94 4.02
CA ILE A 176 -2.34 -15.36 4.00
C ILE A 176 -1.89 -15.74 5.40
N VAL A 177 -2.44 -16.83 5.93
CA VAL A 177 -1.98 -17.43 7.18
C VAL A 177 -1.24 -18.71 6.88
N THR A 178 0.03 -18.79 7.28
CA THR A 178 0.88 -19.97 7.17
C THR A 178 1.26 -20.43 8.57
N THR A 179 1.17 -21.73 8.84
CA THR A 179 1.51 -22.34 10.12
C THR A 179 2.68 -23.31 9.95
N ALA A 180 3.65 -23.20 10.81
CA ALA A 180 4.80 -24.12 10.86
C ALA A 180 5.19 -24.41 12.31
N THR A 181 5.85 -25.51 12.53
CA THR A 181 6.38 -25.90 13.85
C THR A 181 7.89 -25.70 13.88
N GLY A 182 8.42 -25.23 14.99
CA GLY A 182 9.85 -25.00 15.08
C GLY A 182 10.30 -24.45 16.42
N SER A 183 11.58 -24.17 16.47
CA SER A 183 12.21 -23.44 17.57
C SER A 183 12.88 -22.19 17.06
N SER A 184 13.02 -21.18 17.90
CA SER A 184 13.72 -19.96 17.52
C SER A 184 14.95 -19.78 18.41
N SER A 185 16.01 -19.23 17.79
CA SER A 185 17.14 -18.65 18.51
C SER A 185 17.48 -17.31 17.89
N SER A 186 17.55 -16.26 18.69
CA SER A 186 17.84 -14.91 18.21
C SER A 186 16.93 -14.48 17.04
N THR A 187 17.50 -14.18 15.87
CA THR A 187 16.78 -13.70 14.66
C THR A 187 16.51 -14.78 13.63
N THR A 188 16.67 -16.07 13.97
CA THR A 188 16.41 -17.18 13.05
C THR A 188 15.44 -18.17 13.67
N ILE A 189 14.37 -18.47 12.97
CA ILE A 189 13.42 -19.54 13.30
C ILE A 189 13.83 -20.78 12.51
N THR A 190 14.12 -21.87 13.21
CA THR A 190 14.37 -23.19 12.60
C THR A 190 13.08 -23.98 12.61
N LEU A 191 12.68 -24.46 11.44
CA LEU A 191 11.46 -25.22 11.24
C LEU A 191 11.76 -26.71 11.27
N THR A 192 10.82 -27.50 11.80
CA THR A 192 10.89 -28.97 11.81
C THR A 192 10.11 -29.56 10.66
N GLY A 193 10.49 -30.76 10.22
CA GLY A 193 9.80 -31.49 9.14
C GLY A 193 10.15 -30.95 7.75
N SER A 194 9.16 -30.84 6.87
CA SER A 194 9.34 -30.47 5.46
C SER A 194 9.55 -28.95 5.23
N GLY A 195 9.70 -28.16 6.30
CA GLY A 195 9.87 -26.72 6.20
C GLY A 195 8.57 -25.97 5.89
N LEU A 196 8.71 -24.78 5.27
CA LEU A 196 7.57 -23.91 4.95
C LEU A 196 6.63 -24.55 3.91
N PRO A 197 5.32 -24.56 4.14
CA PRO A 197 4.34 -25.05 3.16
C PRO A 197 4.16 -24.12 1.95
N SER A 198 4.50 -22.83 2.11
CA SER A 198 4.47 -21.82 1.05
C SER A 198 5.57 -20.78 1.27
N ALA A 199 5.91 -20.02 0.21
CA ALA A 199 6.89 -18.97 0.31
C ALA A 199 6.39 -17.83 1.22
N LEU A 200 7.33 -17.23 1.98
CA LEU A 200 7.09 -16.05 2.79
C LEU A 200 7.78 -14.83 2.17
N VAL A 201 7.10 -13.71 2.16
CA VAL A 201 7.65 -12.44 1.70
C VAL A 201 8.17 -11.61 2.89
N VAL A 202 9.03 -10.64 2.61
CA VAL A 202 9.51 -9.68 3.62
C VAL A 202 8.33 -8.93 4.23
N GLY A 203 8.37 -8.71 5.54
CA GLY A 203 7.30 -8.07 6.30
C GLY A 203 6.19 -9.00 6.77
N THR A 204 6.25 -10.30 6.45
CA THR A 204 5.30 -11.30 7.00
C THR A 204 5.34 -11.24 8.52
N ASP A 205 4.20 -11.07 9.15
CA ASP A 205 4.06 -11.01 10.60
C ASP A 205 4.26 -12.39 11.23
N VAL A 206 4.85 -12.42 12.42
CA VAL A 206 5.22 -13.66 13.10
C VAL A 206 4.54 -13.70 14.46
N ALA A 207 3.68 -14.67 14.63
CA ALA A 207 3.05 -14.98 15.90
C ALA A 207 3.34 -16.44 16.31
N TYR A 208 3.08 -16.80 17.55
CA TYR A 208 3.13 -18.19 17.95
C TYR A 208 1.85 -18.61 18.66
N LEU A 209 1.51 -19.87 18.53
CA LEU A 209 0.37 -20.48 19.20
C LEU A 209 0.80 -21.02 20.56
N ALA A 210 0.32 -20.39 21.63
CA ALA A 210 0.58 -20.84 23.00
C ALA A 210 -0.19 -22.14 23.31
N SER A 211 0.27 -22.86 24.31
CA SER A 211 -0.33 -24.16 24.71
C SER A 211 -1.81 -24.05 25.13
N ASN A 212 -2.27 -22.87 25.50
CA ASN A 212 -3.68 -22.59 25.82
C ASN A 212 -4.54 -22.29 24.59
N GLY A 213 -3.98 -22.38 23.37
CA GLY A 213 -4.66 -22.06 22.11
C GLY A 213 -4.71 -20.58 21.73
N GLN A 214 -4.06 -19.71 22.50
CA GLN A 214 -4.00 -18.28 22.22
C GLN A 214 -2.89 -17.99 21.21
N ILE A 215 -3.19 -17.19 20.18
CA ILE A 215 -2.19 -16.64 19.27
C ILE A 215 -1.58 -15.41 19.96
N ILE A 216 -0.25 -15.42 20.09
CA ILE A 216 0.51 -14.33 20.71
C ILE A 216 1.34 -13.65 19.63
N GLU A 217 0.99 -12.39 19.39
CA GLU A 217 1.74 -11.52 18.50
C GLU A 217 3.10 -11.19 19.11
N THR A 218 4.16 -11.39 18.35
CA THR A 218 5.53 -11.21 18.84
C THR A 218 6.08 -9.81 18.52
N GLY A 219 5.42 -9.07 17.61
CA GLY A 219 5.93 -7.82 17.06
C GLY A 219 7.13 -8.01 16.12
N SER A 220 7.51 -9.24 15.86
CA SER A 220 8.57 -9.59 14.92
C SER A 220 7.99 -9.89 13.53
N PHE A 221 8.78 -9.65 12.50
CA PHE A 221 8.40 -9.93 11.12
C PHE A 221 9.56 -10.54 10.33
N VAL A 222 9.26 -11.21 9.24
CA VAL A 222 10.23 -11.82 8.33
C VAL A 222 11.06 -10.72 7.67
N SER A 223 12.37 -10.73 7.87
CA SER A 223 13.30 -9.72 7.35
C SER A 223 13.92 -10.10 6.00
N ALA A 224 13.92 -11.38 5.65
CA ALA A 224 14.37 -11.88 4.35
C ALA A 224 13.35 -12.89 3.80
N ALA A 225 13.00 -12.78 2.52
CA ALA A 225 12.08 -13.70 1.88
C ALA A 225 12.57 -15.16 1.99
N ALA A 226 11.64 -16.07 2.26
CA ALA A 226 11.93 -17.50 2.38
C ALA A 226 11.09 -18.28 1.36
N ALA A 227 11.73 -19.20 0.64
CA ALA A 227 11.05 -20.03 -0.36
C ALA A 227 10.21 -21.13 0.31
N ALA A 228 9.23 -21.67 -0.42
CA ALA A 228 8.55 -22.89 -0.01
C ALA A 228 9.57 -24.03 0.20
N GLY A 229 9.39 -24.81 1.25
CA GLY A 229 10.35 -25.87 1.64
C GLY A 229 11.54 -25.37 2.46
N ALA A 230 11.73 -24.05 2.68
CA ALA A 230 12.80 -23.55 3.53
C ALA A 230 12.63 -24.05 4.97
N THR A 231 13.74 -24.51 5.57
CA THR A 231 13.78 -25.01 6.95
C THR A 231 14.21 -23.95 7.95
N THR A 232 14.56 -22.74 7.48
CA THR A 232 14.92 -21.61 8.30
C THR A 232 14.24 -20.34 7.80
N VAL A 233 13.81 -19.46 8.73
CA VAL A 233 13.22 -18.16 8.44
C VAL A 233 13.95 -17.11 9.23
N THR A 234 14.40 -16.05 8.57
CA THR A 234 15.09 -14.93 9.21
C THR A 234 14.09 -13.83 9.56
N ILE A 235 14.12 -13.36 10.79
CA ILE A 235 13.24 -12.33 11.34
C ILE A 235 14.04 -11.08 11.77
N ASN A 236 13.34 -9.94 11.86
CA ASN A 236 13.97 -8.65 12.18
C ASN A 236 14.52 -8.54 13.62
N ALA A 237 13.88 -9.23 14.55
CA ALA A 237 14.25 -9.19 15.98
C ALA A 237 13.96 -10.52 16.64
N ALA A 238 14.70 -10.82 17.70
CA ALA A 238 14.46 -12.00 18.52
C ALA A 238 13.06 -11.95 19.14
N ILE A 239 12.36 -13.09 19.11
CA ILE A 239 11.01 -13.19 19.64
C ILE A 239 11.08 -13.21 21.16
N ALA A 240 10.45 -12.22 21.78
CA ALA A 240 10.22 -12.16 23.21
C ALA A 240 8.82 -12.70 23.53
N VAL A 241 8.75 -13.77 24.29
CA VAL A 241 7.47 -14.32 24.78
C VAL A 241 7.15 -13.65 26.11
N PRO A 242 5.99 -12.97 26.27
CA PRO A 242 5.58 -12.39 27.53
C PRO A 242 5.54 -13.45 28.64
N GLY A 243 6.30 -13.20 29.71
CA GLY A 243 6.34 -14.07 30.89
C GLY A 243 7.28 -15.27 30.84
N SER A 244 8.07 -15.41 29.79
CA SER A 244 9.07 -16.49 29.65
C SER A 244 10.29 -16.04 28.82
N VAL A 245 11.32 -16.89 28.85
CA VAL A 245 12.59 -16.74 28.13
C VAL A 245 12.51 -16.10 26.74
N THR A 246 13.62 -15.50 26.34
CA THR A 246 13.86 -14.79 25.07
C THR A 246 13.77 -15.63 23.78
N ALA A 247 13.19 -16.81 23.82
CA ALA A 247 13.09 -17.70 22.65
C ALA A 247 11.78 -18.50 22.67
N ILE A 248 11.24 -18.77 21.50
CA ILE A 248 10.10 -19.69 21.33
C ILE A 248 10.61 -21.11 21.70
N PRO A 249 9.90 -21.84 22.56
CA PRO A 249 10.24 -23.23 22.89
C PRO A 249 10.28 -24.12 21.63
N SER A 250 11.12 -25.15 21.66
CA SER A 250 11.16 -26.16 20.61
C SER A 250 9.77 -26.82 20.43
N ALA A 251 9.41 -27.14 19.20
CA ALA A 251 8.13 -27.74 18.81
C ALA A 251 6.90 -26.81 19.00
N SER A 252 7.09 -25.52 19.23
CA SER A 252 5.96 -24.57 19.19
C SER A 252 5.47 -24.32 17.79
N THR A 253 4.17 -24.13 17.64
CA THR A 253 3.57 -23.75 16.36
C THR A 253 3.76 -22.26 16.12
N ILE A 254 4.39 -21.94 15.01
CA ILE A 254 4.60 -20.55 14.55
C ILE A 254 3.54 -20.22 13.50
N VAL A 255 2.93 -19.06 13.65
CA VAL A 255 1.93 -18.56 12.71
C VAL A 255 2.54 -17.40 11.93
N PHE A 256 2.58 -17.52 10.62
CA PHE A 256 3.04 -16.47 9.70
C PHE A 256 1.82 -15.87 9.00
N THR A 257 1.60 -14.56 9.18
CA THR A 257 0.47 -13.87 8.57
C THR A 257 0.95 -12.82 7.59
N GLN A 258 0.44 -12.88 6.36
CA GLN A 258 0.83 -11.96 5.29
C GLN A 258 -0.31 -10.99 5.00
N TYR A 259 0.00 -9.70 4.99
CA TYR A 259 -0.93 -8.60 4.66
C TYR A 259 -0.36 -7.82 3.48
N PRO A 260 -0.57 -8.26 2.24
CA PRO A 260 -0.02 -7.61 1.05
C PRO A 260 -0.68 -6.28 0.74
N GLU A 261 -1.80 -5.96 1.39
CA GLU A 261 -2.52 -4.70 1.24
C GLU A 261 -2.72 -4.01 2.58
N VAL A 262 -2.66 -2.68 2.55
CA VAL A 262 -2.88 -1.82 3.72
C VAL A 262 -3.96 -0.80 3.45
N LYS A 263 -4.66 -0.43 4.53
CA LYS A 263 -5.57 0.72 4.54
C LYS A 263 -4.75 1.95 4.90
N VAL A 264 -4.74 2.94 4.03
CA VAL A 264 -3.96 4.17 4.21
C VAL A 264 -4.83 5.40 4.02
N LYS A 265 -4.42 6.51 4.62
CA LYS A 265 -4.90 7.84 4.26
C LYS A 265 -3.74 8.71 3.78
N LEU A 266 -4.05 9.80 3.09
CA LEU A 266 -3.05 10.79 2.74
C LEU A 266 -2.52 11.42 4.02
N ASN A 267 -1.19 11.51 4.15
CA ASN A 267 -0.57 12.01 5.36
C ASN A 267 -0.86 13.50 5.54
N PHE A 268 -1.13 13.89 6.78
CA PHE A 268 -1.58 15.23 7.14
C PHE A 268 -0.63 16.34 6.63
N GLY A 269 0.67 16.18 6.77
CA GLY A 269 1.67 17.17 6.34
C GLY A 269 1.89 17.25 4.82
N THR A 270 1.32 16.34 4.04
CA THR A 270 1.51 16.27 2.58
C THR A 270 0.27 16.65 1.79
N HIS A 271 -0.91 16.63 2.41
CA HIS A 271 -2.16 16.99 1.74
C HIS A 271 -2.27 18.51 1.57
N SER A 272 -2.60 18.97 0.35
CA SER A 272 -2.60 20.41 0.00
C SER A 272 -3.53 21.26 0.86
N TYR A 273 -4.60 20.69 1.41
CA TYR A 273 -5.53 21.43 2.29
C TYR A 273 -5.00 21.64 3.72
N TYR A 274 -3.94 20.94 4.10
CA TYR A 274 -3.35 20.99 5.43
C TYR A 274 -1.91 21.52 5.43
N THR A 275 -1.36 21.88 4.27
CA THR A 275 -0.04 22.52 4.19
C THR A 275 -0.18 24.04 4.27
N ALA A 276 0.75 24.67 4.96
CA ALA A 276 0.79 26.15 5.04
C ALA A 276 1.30 26.80 3.74
N THR A 277 1.86 26.02 2.81
CA THR A 277 2.41 26.51 1.55
C THR A 277 1.32 26.55 0.48
N ALA A 278 1.09 27.69 -0.11
CA ALA A 278 0.20 27.84 -1.26
C ALA A 278 0.72 27.08 -2.48
N VAL A 279 -0.18 26.59 -3.30
CA VAL A 279 0.08 25.77 -4.50
C VAL A 279 -0.02 26.64 -5.77
#